data_270f8c1070429ab0a7a9de6b4cbe6f9e
#
_entry.id   270f8c1070429ab0a7a9de6b4cbe6f9e
#
_cell.length_a   1.000
_cell.length_b   1.000
_cell.length_c   1.000
_cell.angle_alpha   90.00
_cell.angle_beta   90.00
_cell.angle_gamma   90.00
#
_symmetry.space_group_name_H-M   'P 1'
#
loop_
_entity.id
_entity.type
_entity.pdbx_description
1 polymer ?
#
loop_
_entity_poly.entity_id
_entity_poly.type
_entity_poly.pdbx_seq_one_letter_code
_entity_poly.pdbx_strand_id
1 'polypeptide(L)'
;PCPADDYMEKINRMRLYESADDAGLLNASGSSDPRSDLVSGIVCESFGYAVQDTAALSAAAVRYRRLAGSDRRLAETLGSRIDRIGTYVASLEAPGRDDAFVESFLNEQIRLPDSCRQLILVYNDRPDRVSCVFRRYEKKNGQWRETAYPLRSNVGRAGIAPYGEKREGDGRTPSGAYPMGFAFGYVRDIDLSWPFVVVSKQHYWISDPEDPLYNQMTQQTPRTDNFEYLRRDDEVYRYAAVVEYNMRPIEKYKGSAIFFHIESGFDRGTAGCISVTRRKTVEVLQWFDPQKVPYMLIVTKPQALQNPGSRSFDYH
;
A
#
# COMPACT_ATOMS: atom_id res chain seq x y z
N PRO A 1 -13.67 -3.52 -34.55
CA PRO A 1 -13.06 -3.93 -33.29
C PRO A 1 -14.10 -3.88 -32.16
N CYS A 2 -14.13 -4.89 -31.32
CA CYS A 2 -15.01 -4.91 -30.15
C CYS A 2 -14.58 -3.80 -29.18
N PRO A 3 -15.49 -3.03 -28.53
CA PRO A 3 -15.12 -2.03 -27.54
C PRO A 3 -14.27 -2.59 -26.37
N ALA A 4 -14.40 -3.90 -26.10
CA ALA A 4 -13.59 -4.59 -25.09
C ALA A 4 -12.10 -4.72 -25.52
N ASP A 5 -11.84 -4.91 -26.82
CA ASP A 5 -10.47 -5.04 -27.34
C ASP A 5 -9.72 -3.69 -27.25
N ASP A 6 -10.40 -2.58 -27.56
CA ASP A 6 -9.87 -1.23 -27.42
C ASP A 6 -9.57 -0.89 -25.94
N TYR A 7 -10.44 -1.32 -25.02
CA TYR A 7 -10.24 -1.16 -23.59
C TYR A 7 -9.01 -1.93 -23.09
N MET A 8 -8.86 -3.20 -23.48
CA MET A 8 -7.73 -4.02 -23.10
C MET A 8 -6.42 -3.52 -23.71
N GLU A 9 -6.44 -3.04 -24.94
CA GLU A 9 -5.28 -2.41 -25.55
C GLU A 9 -4.84 -1.16 -24.78
N LYS A 10 -5.77 -0.29 -24.39
CA LYS A 10 -5.47 0.90 -23.59
C LYS A 10 -4.92 0.53 -22.20
N ILE A 11 -5.50 -0.46 -21.51
CA ILE A 11 -4.96 -0.95 -20.24
C ILE A 11 -3.55 -1.49 -20.42
N ASN A 12 -3.30 -2.29 -21.44
CA ASN A 12 -1.98 -2.86 -21.69
C ASN A 12 -0.94 -1.78 -22.03
N ARG A 13 -1.33 -0.76 -22.82
CA ARG A 13 -0.46 0.41 -23.06
C ARG A 13 -0.12 1.13 -21.76
N MET A 14 -1.12 1.44 -20.93
CA MET A 14 -0.89 2.12 -19.65
C MET A 14 -0.01 1.32 -18.68
N ARG A 15 -0.07 -0.01 -18.71
CA ARG A 15 0.83 -0.88 -17.93
C ARG A 15 2.29 -0.79 -18.35
N LEU A 16 2.56 -0.40 -19.60
CA LEU A 16 3.91 -0.23 -20.15
C LEU A 16 4.47 1.18 -19.91
N TYR A 17 3.60 2.15 -19.56
CA TYR A 17 3.98 3.55 -19.35
C TYR A 17 3.86 3.94 -17.87
N GLU A 18 4.67 4.89 -17.47
CA GLU A 18 4.69 5.37 -16.08
C GLU A 18 3.55 6.33 -15.76
N SER A 19 3.01 6.99 -16.79
CA SER A 19 1.91 7.95 -16.64
C SER A 19 0.89 7.84 -17.76
N ALA A 20 -0.29 8.41 -17.56
CA ALA A 20 -1.30 8.51 -18.60
C ALA A 20 -0.86 9.44 -19.74
N ASP A 21 0.07 10.38 -19.48
CA ASP A 21 0.63 11.26 -20.50
C ASP A 21 1.55 10.49 -21.44
N ASP A 22 2.42 9.63 -20.91
CA ASP A 22 3.27 8.73 -21.72
C ASP A 22 2.44 7.82 -22.61
N ALA A 23 1.25 7.41 -22.14
CA ALA A 23 0.30 6.65 -22.94
C ALA A 23 -0.45 7.51 -23.99
N GLY A 24 -0.26 8.83 -23.98
CA GLY A 24 -0.93 9.77 -24.88
C GLY A 24 -2.44 9.92 -24.64
N LEU A 25 -2.90 9.59 -23.42
CA LEU A 25 -4.32 9.62 -23.07
C LEU A 25 -4.77 10.95 -22.48
N LEU A 26 -3.87 11.73 -21.89
CA LEU A 26 -4.20 13.02 -21.31
C LEU A 26 -4.55 14.04 -22.40
N ASN A 27 -3.79 14.03 -23.48
CA ASN A 27 -3.89 14.98 -24.59
C ASN A 27 -4.79 14.48 -25.75
N ALA A 28 -5.37 13.28 -25.66
CA ALA A 28 -6.33 12.81 -26.64
C ALA A 28 -7.53 13.78 -26.63
N SER A 29 -7.58 14.69 -27.62
CA SER A 29 -8.74 15.51 -27.89
C SER A 29 -9.95 14.60 -27.95
N GLY A 30 -11.01 14.94 -27.22
CA GLY A 30 -12.19 14.08 -27.08
C GLY A 30 -12.63 13.54 -28.42
N SER A 31 -12.81 12.25 -28.48
CA SER A 31 -13.42 11.60 -29.65
C SER A 31 -14.83 12.16 -29.84
N SER A 32 -15.26 12.31 -31.09
CA SER A 32 -16.67 12.57 -31.38
C SER A 32 -17.59 11.40 -31.04
N ASP A 33 -17.00 10.25 -30.70
CA ASP A 33 -17.74 9.05 -30.28
C ASP A 33 -17.85 8.99 -28.75
N PRO A 34 -19.08 9.12 -28.18
CA PRO A 34 -19.31 9.03 -26.75
C PRO A 34 -18.84 7.72 -26.09
N ARG A 35 -18.84 6.61 -26.83
CA ARG A 35 -18.38 5.31 -26.30
C ARG A 35 -16.87 5.30 -26.10
N SER A 36 -16.12 5.86 -27.04
CA SER A 36 -14.66 6.00 -26.92
C SER A 36 -14.28 6.93 -25.76
N ASP A 37 -15.02 8.02 -25.56
CA ASP A 37 -14.81 8.92 -24.41
C ASP A 37 -15.12 8.23 -23.08
N LEU A 38 -16.17 7.42 -22.99
CA LEU A 38 -16.50 6.67 -21.78
C LEU A 38 -15.40 5.64 -21.44
N VAL A 39 -14.99 4.84 -22.44
CA VAL A 39 -13.93 3.83 -22.25
C VAL A 39 -12.62 4.51 -21.83
N SER A 40 -12.23 5.58 -22.51
CA SER A 40 -11.02 6.35 -22.15
C SER A 40 -11.11 6.96 -20.75
N GLY A 41 -12.28 7.45 -20.34
CA GLY A 41 -12.54 7.94 -19.00
C GLY A 41 -12.36 6.86 -17.94
N ILE A 42 -12.92 5.67 -18.17
CA ILE A 42 -12.79 4.52 -17.25
C ILE A 42 -11.32 4.08 -17.14
N VAL A 43 -10.58 4.05 -18.25
CA VAL A 43 -9.15 3.70 -18.24
C VAL A 43 -8.35 4.72 -17.45
N CYS A 44 -8.54 6.03 -17.69
CA CYS A 44 -7.85 7.10 -16.96
C CYS A 44 -8.19 7.06 -15.46
N GLU A 45 -9.46 6.84 -15.11
CA GLU A 45 -9.88 6.71 -13.70
C GLU A 45 -9.21 5.52 -13.03
N SER A 46 -9.25 4.34 -13.67
CA SER A 46 -8.67 3.11 -13.11
C SER A 46 -7.16 3.24 -12.95
N PHE A 47 -6.47 3.80 -13.95
CA PHE A 47 -5.04 4.07 -13.85
C PHE A 47 -4.72 5.11 -12.78
N GLY A 48 -5.42 6.24 -12.79
CA GLY A 48 -5.20 7.32 -11.84
C GLY A 48 -5.35 6.88 -10.38
N TYR A 49 -6.33 6.03 -10.07
CA TYR A 49 -6.44 5.42 -8.76
C TYR A 49 -5.31 4.42 -8.48
N ALA A 50 -4.93 3.60 -9.45
CA ALA A 50 -3.91 2.57 -9.27
C ALA A 50 -2.51 3.15 -8.98
N VAL A 51 -2.15 4.26 -9.64
CA VAL A 51 -0.82 4.89 -9.49
C VAL A 51 -0.86 6.27 -8.80
N GLN A 52 -2.04 6.69 -8.32
CA GLN A 52 -2.25 7.98 -7.67
C GLN A 52 -1.90 9.17 -8.59
N ASP A 53 -2.21 9.04 -9.87
CA ASP A 53 -1.99 10.07 -10.88
C ASP A 53 -3.17 11.04 -10.92
N THR A 54 -3.01 12.22 -10.33
CA THR A 54 -4.06 13.26 -10.29
C THR A 54 -4.39 13.82 -11.68
N ALA A 55 -3.42 13.82 -12.62
CA ALA A 55 -3.66 14.25 -13.99
C ALA A 55 -4.56 13.27 -14.73
N ALA A 56 -4.32 11.95 -14.57
CA ALA A 56 -5.18 10.92 -15.13
C ALA A 56 -6.61 10.97 -14.57
N LEU A 57 -6.74 11.15 -13.24
CA LEU A 57 -8.04 11.30 -12.57
C LEU A 57 -8.78 12.54 -13.05
N SER A 58 -8.08 13.66 -13.19
CA SER A 58 -8.65 14.90 -13.71
C SER A 58 -9.11 14.76 -15.17
N ALA A 59 -8.33 14.05 -16.01
CA ALA A 59 -8.69 13.74 -17.38
C ALA A 59 -9.95 12.85 -17.46
N ALA A 60 -10.09 11.87 -16.56
CA ALA A 60 -11.32 11.07 -16.44
C ALA A 60 -12.52 11.94 -16.07
N ALA A 61 -12.39 12.80 -15.06
CA ALA A 61 -13.47 13.68 -14.64
C ALA A 61 -13.92 14.66 -15.75
N VAL A 62 -12.99 15.17 -16.57
CA VAL A 62 -13.31 16.02 -17.72
C VAL A 62 -14.17 15.25 -18.76
N ARG A 63 -13.79 14.00 -19.08
CA ARG A 63 -14.54 13.15 -20.02
C ARG A 63 -15.94 12.84 -19.48
N TYR A 64 -16.06 12.51 -18.22
CA TYR A 64 -17.34 12.24 -17.58
C TYR A 64 -18.27 13.47 -17.55
N ARG A 65 -17.73 14.67 -17.28
CA ARG A 65 -18.53 15.92 -17.36
C ARG A 65 -19.08 16.16 -18.75
N ARG A 66 -18.27 15.93 -19.79
CA ARG A 66 -18.70 16.06 -21.19
C ARG A 66 -19.84 15.08 -21.50
N LEU A 67 -19.67 13.81 -21.15
CA LEU A 67 -20.68 12.77 -21.37
C LEU A 67 -21.97 13.04 -20.57
N ALA A 68 -21.87 13.43 -19.33
CA ALA A 68 -23.01 13.78 -18.48
C ALA A 68 -23.81 14.97 -19.05
N GLY A 69 -23.12 15.93 -19.71
CA GLY A 69 -23.74 17.05 -20.37
C GLY A 69 -24.45 16.68 -21.68
N SER A 70 -24.07 15.56 -22.32
CA SER A 70 -24.63 15.11 -23.59
C SER A 70 -25.75 14.04 -23.43
N ASP A 71 -25.77 13.30 -22.34
CA ASP A 71 -26.78 12.25 -22.08
C ASP A 71 -27.29 12.31 -20.62
N ARG A 72 -28.55 12.70 -20.48
CA ARG A 72 -29.21 12.82 -19.18
C ARG A 72 -29.28 11.51 -18.40
N ARG A 73 -29.30 10.36 -19.07
CA ARG A 73 -29.35 9.04 -18.42
C ARG A 73 -28.05 8.70 -17.70
N LEU A 74 -26.93 9.23 -18.21
CA LEU A 74 -25.60 9.03 -17.65
C LEU A 74 -25.26 10.07 -16.57
N ALA A 75 -26.00 11.20 -16.51
CA ALA A 75 -25.66 12.34 -15.69
C ALA A 75 -25.50 11.99 -14.21
N GLU A 76 -26.43 11.22 -13.64
CA GLU A 76 -26.39 10.83 -12.21
C GLU A 76 -25.21 9.88 -11.92
N THR A 77 -25.08 8.83 -12.72
CA THR A 77 -23.99 7.83 -12.55
C THR A 77 -22.61 8.45 -12.71
N LEU A 78 -22.43 9.28 -13.74
CA LEU A 78 -21.15 9.95 -14.00
C LEU A 78 -20.91 11.08 -13.00
N GLY A 79 -21.94 11.76 -12.55
CA GLY A 79 -21.87 12.75 -11.47
C GLY A 79 -21.24 12.17 -10.21
N SER A 80 -21.76 11.03 -9.74
CA SER A 80 -21.22 10.33 -8.56
C SER A 80 -19.75 9.89 -8.74
N ARG A 81 -19.33 9.57 -9.97
CA ARG A 81 -17.91 9.25 -10.26
C ARG A 81 -17.04 10.52 -10.22
N ILE A 82 -17.52 11.61 -10.82
CA ILE A 82 -16.84 12.92 -10.79
C ILE A 82 -16.60 13.38 -9.36
N ASP A 83 -17.63 13.29 -8.51
CA ASP A 83 -17.54 13.69 -7.10
C ASP A 83 -16.52 12.85 -6.33
N ARG A 84 -16.50 11.53 -6.56
CA ARG A 84 -15.51 10.63 -5.95
C ARG A 84 -14.09 10.97 -6.40
N ILE A 85 -13.87 11.21 -7.69
CA ILE A 85 -12.58 11.62 -8.23
C ILE A 85 -12.17 12.96 -7.58
N GLY A 86 -13.06 13.95 -7.56
CA GLY A 86 -12.78 15.25 -6.94
C GLY A 86 -12.40 15.15 -5.47
N THR A 87 -13.14 14.36 -4.69
CA THR A 87 -12.84 14.10 -3.28
C THR A 87 -11.49 13.42 -3.11
N TYR A 88 -11.19 12.43 -3.96
CA TYR A 88 -9.92 11.70 -3.88
C TYR A 88 -8.72 12.58 -4.29
N VAL A 89 -8.82 13.32 -5.38
CA VAL A 89 -7.78 14.27 -5.80
C VAL A 89 -7.54 15.31 -4.72
N ALA A 90 -8.60 15.90 -4.16
CA ALA A 90 -8.49 16.83 -3.06
C ALA A 90 -7.81 16.22 -1.83
N SER A 91 -8.00 14.92 -1.57
CA SER A 91 -7.32 14.21 -0.48
C SER A 91 -5.83 13.98 -0.73
N LEU A 92 -5.43 13.88 -2.00
CA LEU A 92 -4.02 13.76 -2.41
C LEU A 92 -3.31 15.12 -2.43
N GLU A 93 -4.03 16.19 -2.77
CA GLU A 93 -3.51 17.55 -2.95
C GLU A 93 -3.65 18.42 -1.70
N ALA A 94 -4.47 18.01 -0.73
CA ALA A 94 -4.70 18.80 0.49
C ALA A 94 -3.49 18.73 1.43
N PRO A 95 -2.67 19.78 1.54
CA PRO A 95 -1.73 19.85 2.63
C PRO A 95 -2.50 20.08 3.94
N GLY A 96 -2.22 19.31 4.97
CA GLY A 96 -2.28 19.86 6.28
C GLY A 96 -3.40 19.55 7.25
N ARG A 97 -4.50 18.83 6.96
CA ARG A 97 -5.40 18.41 8.05
C ARG A 97 -4.83 17.27 8.89
N ASP A 98 -4.02 16.42 8.27
CA ASP A 98 -3.34 15.33 8.97
C ASP A 98 -1.92 15.71 9.43
N ASP A 99 -1.34 16.80 8.93
CA ASP A 99 0.06 17.16 9.23
C ASP A 99 0.25 17.54 10.69
N ALA A 100 -0.65 18.32 11.28
CA ALA A 100 -0.58 18.67 12.70
C ALA A 100 -0.73 17.42 13.60
N PHE A 101 -1.62 16.50 13.26
CA PHE A 101 -1.75 15.23 13.96
C PHE A 101 -0.46 14.40 13.84
N VAL A 102 0.07 14.27 12.64
CA VAL A 102 1.28 13.48 12.37
C VAL A 102 2.50 14.11 13.02
N GLU A 103 2.68 15.42 12.97
CA GLU A 103 3.79 16.12 13.59
C GLU A 103 3.78 15.97 15.12
N SER A 104 2.64 16.19 15.76
CA SER A 104 2.49 15.96 17.21
C SER A 104 2.73 14.50 17.56
N PHE A 105 2.15 13.57 16.80
CA PHE A 105 2.31 12.14 17.03
C PHE A 105 3.75 11.69 16.90
N LEU A 106 4.47 12.06 15.84
CA LEU A 106 5.87 11.65 15.62
C LEU A 106 6.86 12.30 16.59
N ASN A 107 6.64 13.54 17.01
CA ASN A 107 7.59 14.27 17.82
C ASN A 107 7.32 14.15 19.33
N GLU A 108 6.08 13.93 19.73
CA GLU A 108 5.67 13.98 21.14
C GLU A 108 5.26 12.62 21.71
N GLN A 109 4.71 11.72 20.89
CA GLN A 109 4.03 10.51 21.37
C GLN A 109 4.75 9.21 21.05
N ILE A 110 5.70 9.22 20.11
CA ILE A 110 6.39 8.00 19.68
C ILE A 110 7.83 8.00 20.14
N ARG A 111 8.24 6.87 20.69
CA ARG A 111 9.64 6.56 20.91
C ARG A 111 10.06 5.41 20.01
N LEU A 112 10.86 5.72 19.00
CA LEU A 112 11.54 4.75 18.15
C LEU A 112 12.99 4.61 18.63
N PRO A 113 13.66 3.48 18.36
CA PRO A 113 15.08 3.33 18.68
C PRO A 113 15.89 4.49 18.12
N ASP A 114 16.93 4.92 18.86
CA ASP A 114 17.79 6.02 18.41
C ASP A 114 18.49 5.74 17.09
N SER A 115 18.66 4.46 16.74
CA SER A 115 19.19 4.01 15.44
C SER A 115 18.20 4.22 14.28
N CYS A 116 16.90 4.32 14.55
CA CYS A 116 15.89 4.49 13.52
C CYS A 116 15.98 5.89 12.90
N ARG A 117 16.27 5.94 11.60
CA ARG A 117 16.39 7.16 10.79
C ARG A 117 15.43 7.19 9.63
N GLN A 118 14.79 6.06 9.29
CA GLN A 118 13.75 5.96 8.28
C GLN A 118 12.49 5.38 8.89
N LEU A 119 11.36 5.99 8.59
CA LEU A 119 10.07 5.59 9.14
C LEU A 119 9.02 5.59 8.05
N ILE A 120 8.30 4.49 7.95
CA ILE A 120 7.02 4.40 7.26
C ILE A 120 5.93 4.54 8.30
N LEU A 121 5.01 5.48 8.12
CA LEU A 121 3.81 5.62 8.93
C LEU A 121 2.60 5.20 8.11
N VAL A 122 1.89 4.16 8.58
CA VAL A 122 0.63 3.67 8.00
C VAL A 122 -0.50 3.93 8.99
N TYR A 123 -1.50 4.68 8.58
CA TYR A 123 -2.61 5.01 9.49
C TYR A 123 -3.93 5.23 8.77
N ASN A 124 -5.02 5.07 9.50
CA ASN A 124 -6.38 5.42 9.08
C ASN A 124 -7.17 6.07 10.24
N ASP A 125 -8.37 6.53 9.94
CA ASP A 125 -9.29 7.14 10.89
C ASP A 125 -10.23 6.13 11.58
N ARG A 126 -10.31 4.90 11.06
CA ARG A 126 -11.18 3.83 11.59
C ARG A 126 -10.46 2.48 11.52
N PRO A 127 -10.48 1.70 12.63
CA PRO A 127 -9.75 0.44 12.72
C PRO A 127 -10.23 -0.64 11.74
N ASP A 128 -11.49 -0.60 11.31
CA ASP A 128 -12.10 -1.55 10.37
C ASP A 128 -11.87 -1.22 8.89
N ARG A 129 -11.24 -0.08 8.59
CA ARG A 129 -11.03 0.39 7.23
C ARG A 129 -9.83 -0.30 6.59
N VAL A 130 -10.00 -0.75 5.34
CA VAL A 130 -8.92 -1.36 4.54
C VAL A 130 -7.95 -0.30 4.01
N SER A 131 -8.45 0.83 3.55
CA SER A 131 -7.65 1.91 2.98
C SER A 131 -6.97 2.73 4.07
N CYS A 132 -5.67 2.95 3.92
CA CYS A 132 -4.84 3.71 4.84
C CYS A 132 -4.02 4.77 4.11
N VAL A 133 -3.59 5.78 4.84
CA VAL A 133 -2.54 6.72 4.42
C VAL A 133 -1.19 6.08 4.74
N PHE A 134 -0.25 6.18 3.81
CA PHE A 134 1.12 5.69 3.91
C PHE A 134 2.07 6.86 3.68
N ARG A 135 2.90 7.18 4.66
CA ARG A 135 3.86 8.30 4.61
C ARG A 135 5.27 7.82 4.90
N ARG A 136 6.28 8.48 4.31
CA ARG A 136 7.71 8.17 4.49
C ARG A 136 8.43 9.35 5.12
N TYR A 137 9.22 9.07 6.15
CA TYR A 137 9.97 10.06 6.89
C TYR A 137 11.45 9.66 7.03
N GLU A 138 12.32 10.67 7.05
CA GLU A 138 13.70 10.52 7.49
C GLU A 138 13.99 11.44 8.68
N LYS A 139 14.77 10.94 9.63
CA LYS A 139 15.20 11.73 10.77
C LYS A 139 16.43 12.55 10.41
N LYS A 140 16.30 13.88 10.40
CA LYS A 140 17.38 14.84 10.13
C LYS A 140 17.48 15.82 11.30
N ASN A 141 18.66 15.95 11.89
CA ASN A 141 18.89 16.82 13.06
C ASN A 141 17.89 16.60 14.21
N GLY A 142 17.59 15.33 14.49
CA GLY A 142 16.65 14.94 15.55
C GLY A 142 15.16 15.06 15.21
N GLN A 143 14.81 15.63 14.05
CA GLN A 143 13.42 15.84 13.63
C GLN A 143 13.04 14.93 12.45
N TRP A 144 11.82 14.42 12.47
CA TRP A 144 11.23 13.68 11.35
C TRP A 144 10.85 14.66 10.22
N ARG A 145 11.30 14.34 8.99
CA ARG A 145 10.98 15.10 7.79
C ARG A 145 10.36 14.15 6.75
N GLU A 146 9.21 14.52 6.24
CA GLU A 146 8.57 13.77 5.16
C GLU A 146 9.46 13.79 3.90
N THR A 147 9.60 12.65 3.23
CA THR A 147 10.50 12.50 2.07
C THR A 147 9.77 12.32 0.75
N ALA A 148 8.46 12.10 0.79
CA ALA A 148 7.62 11.94 -0.39
C ALA A 148 6.16 12.25 -0.06
N TYR A 149 5.36 12.55 -1.07
CA TYR A 149 3.92 12.71 -0.92
C TYR A 149 3.27 11.46 -0.31
N PRO A 150 2.22 11.64 0.51
CA PRO A 150 1.43 10.55 1.05
C PRO A 150 0.90 9.64 -0.05
N LEU A 151 0.88 8.34 0.22
CA LEU A 151 0.33 7.33 -0.67
C LEU A 151 -0.92 6.71 -0.05
N ARG A 152 -1.80 6.19 -0.89
CA ARG A 152 -2.80 5.22 -0.42
C ARG A 152 -2.16 3.85 -0.28
N SER A 153 -2.50 3.14 0.78
CA SER A 153 -2.14 1.73 0.99
C SER A 153 -3.36 0.92 1.39
N ASN A 154 -3.30 -0.38 1.20
CA ASN A 154 -4.25 -1.32 1.76
C ASN A 154 -3.62 -2.06 2.93
N VAL A 155 -4.47 -2.40 3.91
CA VAL A 155 -4.13 -3.23 5.06
C VAL A 155 -5.01 -4.49 5.08
N GLY A 156 -5.04 -5.23 6.17
CA GLY A 156 -5.87 -6.42 6.32
C GLY A 156 -7.34 -6.19 5.96
N ARG A 157 -8.00 -7.20 5.40
CA ARG A 157 -9.43 -7.14 5.02
C ARG A 157 -10.36 -6.81 6.19
N ALA A 158 -9.93 -7.07 7.41
CA ALA A 158 -10.61 -6.70 8.66
C ALA A 158 -9.97 -5.47 9.34
N GLY A 159 -9.17 -4.68 8.59
CA GLY A 159 -8.55 -3.44 9.06
C GLY A 159 -7.30 -3.64 9.90
N ILE A 160 -7.08 -2.74 10.85
CA ILE A 160 -5.94 -2.74 11.79
C ILE A 160 -6.40 -3.30 13.14
N ALA A 161 -5.64 -4.24 13.70
CA ALA A 161 -5.91 -4.77 15.03
C ALA A 161 -5.55 -3.74 16.10
N PRO A 162 -6.28 -3.66 17.23
CA PRO A 162 -5.80 -2.97 18.41
C PRO A 162 -4.43 -3.52 18.86
N TYR A 163 -3.63 -2.67 19.52
CA TYR A 163 -2.31 -3.07 19.98
C TYR A 163 -2.35 -4.32 20.88
N GLY A 164 -1.56 -5.34 20.55
CA GLY A 164 -1.51 -6.63 21.27
C GLY A 164 -2.66 -7.60 20.99
N GLU A 165 -3.66 -7.20 20.21
CA GLU A 165 -4.84 -8.03 19.93
C GLU A 165 -4.80 -8.79 18.62
N LYS A 166 -3.75 -8.60 17.80
CA LYS A 166 -3.55 -9.37 16.56
C LYS A 166 -3.54 -10.87 16.87
N ARG A 167 -4.21 -11.66 16.02
CA ARG A 167 -4.26 -13.13 16.09
C ARG A 167 -4.00 -13.74 14.72
N GLU A 168 -3.53 -14.98 14.74
CA GLU A 168 -3.38 -15.77 13.50
C GLU A 168 -4.73 -15.89 12.78
N GLY A 169 -4.73 -15.66 11.47
CA GLY A 169 -5.92 -15.81 10.63
C GLY A 169 -7.03 -14.74 10.78
N ASP A 170 -6.86 -13.71 11.63
CA ASP A 170 -7.90 -12.70 11.90
C ASP A 170 -8.13 -11.71 10.73
N GLY A 171 -7.28 -11.74 9.72
CA GLY A 171 -7.37 -10.84 8.56
C GLY A 171 -7.07 -9.38 8.88
N ARG A 172 -6.43 -9.08 10.01
CA ARG A 172 -6.07 -7.73 10.45
C ARG A 172 -4.57 -7.49 10.32
N THR A 173 -4.20 -6.25 10.05
CA THR A 173 -2.81 -5.79 10.15
C THR A 173 -2.50 -5.44 11.60
N PRO A 174 -1.35 -5.87 12.17
CA PRO A 174 -0.99 -5.53 13.53
C PRO A 174 -0.71 -4.04 13.68
N SER A 175 -1.18 -3.40 14.75
CA SER A 175 -0.71 -2.06 15.13
C SER A 175 0.56 -2.16 15.99
N GLY A 176 1.47 -1.20 15.80
CA GLY A 176 2.75 -1.12 16.48
C GLY A 176 3.86 -0.61 15.59
N ALA A 177 5.08 -0.56 16.11
CA ALA A 177 6.27 -0.17 15.38
C ALA A 177 7.20 -1.38 15.18
N TYR A 178 7.49 -1.72 13.94
CA TYR A 178 8.22 -2.93 13.58
C TYR A 178 9.41 -2.59 12.68
N PRO A 179 10.60 -3.20 12.93
CA PRO A 179 11.71 -3.07 12.01
C PRO A 179 11.33 -3.64 10.63
N MET A 180 11.93 -3.10 9.58
CA MET A 180 11.84 -3.71 8.27
C MET A 180 12.91 -4.80 8.15
N GLY A 181 12.47 -6.01 7.86
CA GLY A 181 13.32 -7.14 7.56
C GLY A 181 13.83 -7.16 6.12
N PHE A 182 14.38 -8.27 5.67
CA PHE A 182 14.87 -8.41 4.30
C PHE A 182 13.75 -8.27 3.28
N ALA A 183 14.11 -7.76 2.09
CA ALA A 183 13.24 -7.79 0.93
C ALA A 183 13.34 -9.14 0.20
N PHE A 184 12.28 -9.51 -0.49
CA PHE A 184 12.27 -10.70 -1.34
C PHE A 184 11.43 -10.47 -2.59
N GLY A 185 11.63 -11.32 -3.57
CA GLY A 185 10.88 -11.23 -4.82
C GLY A 185 11.27 -12.30 -5.83
N TYR A 186 10.67 -12.26 -7.01
CA TYR A 186 10.82 -13.33 -8.01
C TYR A 186 12.11 -13.21 -8.82
N VAL A 187 12.61 -12.01 -8.98
CA VAL A 187 13.84 -11.67 -9.69
C VAL A 187 14.48 -10.44 -9.04
N ARG A 188 15.80 -10.32 -9.16
CA ARG A 188 16.53 -9.12 -8.72
C ARG A 188 16.82 -8.22 -9.93
N ASP A 189 15.77 -7.59 -10.44
CA ASP A 189 15.80 -6.70 -11.60
C ASP A 189 15.66 -5.21 -11.21
N ILE A 190 15.79 -4.90 -9.92
CA ILE A 190 15.80 -3.55 -9.36
C ILE A 190 17.09 -3.35 -8.55
N ASP A 191 17.64 -2.13 -8.60
CA ASP A 191 18.81 -1.76 -7.81
C ASP A 191 18.39 -1.45 -6.38
N LEU A 192 18.95 -2.23 -5.42
CA LEU A 192 18.63 -2.15 -4.00
C LEU A 192 19.89 -2.17 -3.16
N SER A 193 20.01 -1.22 -2.24
CA SER A 193 20.98 -1.28 -1.14
C SER A 193 20.53 -2.22 -0.01
N TRP A 194 19.25 -2.64 -0.02
CA TRP A 194 18.63 -3.46 1.01
C TRP A 194 18.86 -4.96 0.77
N PRO A 195 19.02 -5.80 1.83
CA PRO A 195 19.12 -7.24 1.68
C PRO A 195 17.93 -7.81 0.91
N PHE A 196 18.19 -8.60 -0.13
CA PHE A 196 17.17 -9.12 -1.03
C PHE A 196 17.35 -10.61 -1.29
N VAL A 197 16.29 -11.39 -1.11
CA VAL A 197 16.24 -12.82 -1.39
C VAL A 197 15.42 -13.09 -2.64
N VAL A 198 16.02 -13.74 -3.64
CA VAL A 198 15.26 -14.26 -4.79
C VAL A 198 14.56 -15.53 -4.38
N VAL A 199 13.22 -15.52 -4.41
CA VAL A 199 12.41 -16.67 -3.99
C VAL A 199 11.97 -17.53 -5.17
N SER A 200 11.92 -18.83 -4.94
CA SER A 200 11.44 -19.86 -5.85
C SER A 200 10.14 -20.49 -5.32
N LYS A 201 9.57 -21.44 -6.06
CA LYS A 201 8.42 -22.25 -5.59
C LYS A 201 8.74 -23.15 -4.39
N GLN A 202 10.00 -23.25 -3.99
CA GLN A 202 10.46 -23.98 -2.80
C GLN A 202 10.70 -23.07 -1.59
N HIS A 203 10.28 -21.81 -1.64
CA HIS A 203 10.35 -20.90 -0.50
C HIS A 203 8.95 -20.74 0.10
N TYR A 204 8.86 -21.08 1.37
CA TYR A 204 7.62 -21.05 2.14
C TYR A 204 7.77 -20.14 3.35
N TRP A 205 6.67 -19.58 3.81
CA TRP A 205 6.57 -18.93 5.12
C TRP A 205 5.58 -19.71 5.97
N ILE A 206 6.03 -20.24 7.10
CA ILE A 206 5.22 -21.11 7.93
C ILE A 206 4.26 -20.30 8.79
N SER A 207 2.97 -20.57 8.67
CA SER A 207 1.89 -19.90 9.41
C SER A 207 1.17 -20.83 10.39
N ASP A 208 1.64 -22.07 10.56
CA ASP A 208 1.12 -22.99 11.55
C ASP A 208 1.75 -22.72 12.92
N PRO A 209 0.97 -22.26 13.93
CA PRO A 209 1.49 -21.99 15.27
C PRO A 209 2.08 -23.19 15.99
N GLU A 210 1.78 -24.42 15.56
CA GLU A 210 2.33 -25.63 16.16
C GLU A 210 3.63 -26.09 15.49
N ASP A 211 3.97 -25.56 14.31
CA ASP A 211 5.24 -25.88 13.65
C ASP A 211 6.40 -25.16 14.34
N PRO A 212 7.54 -25.83 14.57
CA PRO A 212 8.74 -25.19 15.13
C PRO A 212 9.29 -24.01 14.32
N LEU A 213 8.95 -23.95 13.02
CA LEU A 213 9.33 -22.87 12.11
C LEU A 213 8.23 -21.80 11.97
N TYR A 214 7.24 -21.77 12.87
CA TYR A 214 6.19 -20.77 12.85
C TYR A 214 6.76 -19.35 12.68
N ASN A 215 6.15 -18.57 11.80
CA ASN A 215 6.53 -17.21 11.42
C ASN A 215 7.98 -17.08 10.89
N GLN A 216 8.46 -18.10 10.18
CA GLN A 216 9.78 -18.11 9.57
C GLN A 216 9.74 -18.56 8.12
N MET A 217 10.69 -18.08 7.33
CA MET A 217 10.93 -18.56 5.97
C MET A 217 11.72 -19.88 6.00
N THR A 218 11.34 -20.81 5.14
CA THR A 218 12.06 -22.09 4.95
C THR A 218 12.06 -22.52 3.49
N GLN A 219 13.00 -23.40 3.13
CA GLN A 219 13.01 -24.16 1.88
C GLN A 219 12.69 -25.65 2.11
N GLN A 220 12.53 -26.05 3.36
CA GLN A 220 12.07 -27.39 3.69
C GLN A 220 10.59 -27.52 3.34
N THR A 221 10.20 -28.67 2.80
CA THR A 221 8.78 -28.97 2.54
C THR A 221 7.99 -28.81 3.84
N PRO A 222 6.96 -27.95 3.85
CA PRO A 222 6.13 -27.76 5.03
C PRO A 222 5.49 -29.06 5.51
N ARG A 223 5.38 -29.24 6.83
CA ARG A 223 4.76 -30.41 7.47
C ARG A 223 3.24 -30.30 7.57
N THR A 224 2.71 -29.11 7.31
CA THR A 224 1.29 -28.76 7.42
C THR A 224 0.87 -27.97 6.19
N ASP A 225 -0.44 -27.83 5.97
CA ASP A 225 -0.99 -27.03 4.87
C ASP A 225 -1.13 -25.53 5.24
N ASN A 226 -0.76 -25.13 6.46
CA ASN A 226 -0.84 -23.75 6.91
C ASN A 226 0.50 -23.01 6.71
N PHE A 227 0.75 -22.63 5.47
CA PHE A 227 1.92 -21.86 5.04
C PHE A 227 1.60 -20.99 3.82
N GLU A 228 2.47 -20.05 3.50
CA GLU A 228 2.40 -19.26 2.29
C GLU A 228 3.54 -19.60 1.32
N TYR A 229 3.21 -19.77 0.03
CA TYR A 229 4.22 -19.76 -1.03
C TYR A 229 4.74 -18.33 -1.22
N LEU A 230 6.06 -18.14 -1.09
CA LEU A 230 6.64 -16.81 -1.33
C LEU A 230 6.78 -16.50 -2.83
N ARG A 231 6.85 -17.54 -3.69
CA ARG A 231 6.70 -17.36 -5.13
C ARG A 231 5.30 -17.83 -5.56
N ARG A 232 4.40 -16.88 -5.65
CA ARG A 232 3.01 -17.07 -6.06
C ARG A 232 2.87 -16.98 -7.57
N ASP A 233 1.75 -17.44 -8.10
CA ASP A 233 1.42 -17.29 -9.52
C ASP A 233 0.85 -15.90 -9.84
N ASP A 234 0.39 -15.14 -8.82
CA ASP A 234 0.09 -13.72 -8.92
C ASP A 234 1.36 -12.88 -8.67
N GLU A 235 1.37 -11.63 -9.11
CA GLU A 235 2.54 -10.75 -9.01
C GLU A 235 2.68 -10.04 -7.65
N VAL A 236 1.85 -10.38 -6.65
CA VAL A 236 1.80 -9.60 -5.40
C VAL A 236 3.10 -9.65 -4.60
N TYR A 237 3.86 -10.75 -4.67
CA TYR A 237 5.17 -10.90 -4.02
C TYR A 237 6.35 -10.79 -4.97
N ARG A 238 6.14 -10.26 -6.21
CA ARG A 238 7.26 -9.99 -7.12
C ARG A 238 8.29 -9.05 -6.50
N TYR A 239 7.84 -8.12 -5.67
CA TYR A 239 8.64 -7.26 -4.82
C TYR A 239 7.94 -7.14 -3.47
N ALA A 240 8.63 -7.53 -2.42
CA ALA A 240 8.10 -7.49 -1.06
C ALA A 240 9.22 -7.29 -0.04
N ALA A 241 8.85 -6.90 1.17
CA ALA A 241 9.74 -6.87 2.33
C ALA A 241 9.02 -7.40 3.57
N VAL A 242 9.77 -8.05 4.44
CA VAL A 242 9.26 -8.53 5.72
C VAL A 242 9.05 -7.34 6.65
N VAL A 243 7.90 -7.28 7.30
CA VAL A 243 7.67 -6.45 8.48
C VAL A 243 7.91 -7.35 9.69
N GLU A 244 8.93 -7.07 10.50
CA GLU A 244 9.37 -7.98 11.59
C GLU A 244 8.37 -7.99 12.76
N TYR A 245 7.12 -8.26 12.46
CA TYR A 245 6.08 -8.48 13.45
C TYR A 245 6.16 -9.89 14.01
N ASN A 246 6.04 -10.04 15.33
CA ASN A 246 6.04 -11.33 16.01
C ASN A 246 7.25 -12.22 15.66
N MET A 247 8.43 -11.63 15.59
CA MET A 247 9.65 -12.36 15.22
C MET A 247 10.69 -12.43 16.35
N ARG A 248 10.59 -11.59 17.38
CA ARG A 248 11.58 -11.53 18.46
C ARG A 248 10.97 -11.08 19.79
N PRO A 249 10.49 -12.02 20.66
CA PRO A 249 10.35 -13.45 20.44
C PRO A 249 9.16 -13.78 19.53
N ILE A 250 9.15 -14.98 18.95
CA ILE A 250 7.98 -15.51 18.26
C ILE A 250 6.99 -16.03 19.30
N GLU A 251 5.77 -15.50 19.29
CA GLU A 251 4.67 -15.96 20.12
C GLU A 251 3.64 -16.71 19.26
N LYS A 252 3.29 -17.93 19.65
CA LYS A 252 2.29 -18.74 18.97
C LYS A 252 0.93 -18.02 18.93
N TYR A 253 0.19 -18.19 17.82
CA TYR A 253 -1.16 -17.64 17.61
C TYR A 253 -1.26 -16.09 17.54
N LYS A 254 -0.17 -15.37 17.67
CA LYS A 254 -0.18 -13.90 17.58
C LYS A 254 -0.20 -13.35 16.16
N GLY A 255 -0.07 -14.21 15.17
CA GLY A 255 -0.03 -13.86 13.76
C GLY A 255 1.35 -14.02 13.14
N SER A 256 1.37 -14.27 11.85
CA SER A 256 2.57 -14.55 11.04
C SER A 256 2.48 -13.87 9.68
N ALA A 257 3.55 -13.96 8.89
CA ALA A 257 3.57 -13.58 7.47
C ALA A 257 3.09 -12.14 7.21
N ILE A 258 3.59 -11.16 7.96
CA ILE A 258 3.28 -9.75 7.73
C ILE A 258 4.33 -9.16 6.81
N PHE A 259 3.91 -8.78 5.60
CA PHE A 259 4.77 -8.24 4.56
C PHE A 259 4.28 -6.89 4.05
N PHE A 260 5.20 -6.10 3.51
CA PHE A 260 4.93 -4.98 2.63
C PHE A 260 5.09 -5.47 1.19
N HIS A 261 4.09 -5.31 0.33
CA HIS A 261 4.09 -5.91 -1.00
C HIS A 261 3.21 -5.15 -2.03
N ILE A 262 3.17 -5.64 -3.26
CA ILE A 262 2.33 -5.10 -4.34
C ILE A 262 0.85 -5.37 -4.05
N GLU A 263 -0.01 -4.37 -4.19
CA GLU A 263 -1.45 -4.53 -4.02
C GLU A 263 -2.06 -5.42 -5.12
N SER A 264 -3.08 -6.20 -4.76
CA SER A 264 -3.84 -7.01 -5.72
C SER A 264 -4.98 -6.23 -6.38
N GLY A 265 -5.19 -4.98 -6.01
CA GLY A 265 -6.20 -4.09 -6.55
C GLY A 265 -6.60 -2.99 -5.58
N PHE A 266 -7.32 -2.00 -6.11
CA PHE A 266 -7.82 -0.86 -5.34
C PHE A 266 -8.79 -1.33 -4.26
N ASP A 267 -8.59 -0.85 -3.01
CA ASP A 267 -9.38 -1.21 -1.81
C ASP A 267 -9.55 -2.72 -1.56
N ARG A 268 -8.65 -3.54 -2.11
CA ARG A 268 -8.61 -4.97 -1.78
C ARG A 268 -7.76 -5.19 -0.53
N GLY A 269 -8.43 -5.57 0.54
CA GLY A 269 -7.78 -5.92 1.80
C GLY A 269 -6.92 -7.17 1.67
N THR A 270 -5.82 -7.20 2.42
CA THR A 270 -4.89 -8.33 2.52
C THR A 270 -5.33 -9.32 3.61
N ALA A 271 -4.55 -10.35 3.86
CA ALA A 271 -4.73 -11.22 5.04
C ALA A 271 -4.14 -10.63 6.34
N GLY A 272 -3.41 -9.51 6.23
CA GLY A 272 -2.76 -8.80 7.34
C GLY A 272 -1.57 -7.96 6.89
N CYS A 273 -1.09 -8.15 5.67
CA CYS A 273 0.00 -7.41 5.06
C CYS A 273 -0.37 -5.95 4.76
N ILE A 274 0.64 -5.16 4.40
CA ILE A 274 0.49 -3.78 3.91
C ILE A 274 0.85 -3.78 2.43
N SER A 275 0.02 -3.18 1.59
CA SER A 275 0.27 -3.15 0.15
C SER A 275 0.02 -1.79 -0.48
N VAL A 276 0.84 -1.51 -1.51
CA VAL A 276 0.72 -0.32 -2.36
C VAL A 276 0.89 -0.73 -3.82
N THR A 277 0.74 0.19 -4.77
CA THR A 277 0.94 -0.11 -6.19
C THR A 277 2.34 -0.63 -6.46
N ARG A 278 2.52 -1.42 -7.52
CA ARG A 278 3.82 -2.01 -7.92
C ARG A 278 4.94 -0.98 -8.00
N ARG A 279 4.70 0.14 -8.69
CA ARG A 279 5.68 1.23 -8.80
C ARG A 279 6.09 1.75 -7.43
N LYS A 280 5.11 1.99 -6.55
CA LYS A 280 5.38 2.51 -5.21
C LYS A 280 6.06 1.49 -4.30
N THR A 281 5.78 0.20 -4.47
CA THR A 281 6.53 -0.86 -3.79
C THR A 281 8.01 -0.79 -4.14
N VAL A 282 8.34 -0.69 -5.44
CA VAL A 282 9.73 -0.57 -5.90
C VAL A 282 10.39 0.70 -5.36
N GLU A 283 9.73 1.86 -5.47
CA GLU A 283 10.25 3.14 -4.94
C GLU A 283 10.54 3.08 -3.42
N VAL A 284 9.69 2.39 -2.65
CA VAL A 284 9.88 2.23 -1.21
C VAL A 284 11.06 1.30 -0.91
N LEU A 285 11.17 0.17 -1.62
CA LEU A 285 12.29 -0.76 -1.44
C LEU A 285 13.63 -0.12 -1.81
N GLN A 286 13.68 0.69 -2.87
CA GLN A 286 14.87 1.44 -3.28
C GLN A 286 15.25 2.56 -2.30
N TRP A 287 14.26 3.10 -1.57
CA TRP A 287 14.48 4.11 -0.55
C TRP A 287 15.07 3.53 0.74
N PHE A 288 14.92 2.23 1.03
CA PHE A 288 15.48 1.61 2.22
C PHE A 288 17.00 1.69 2.25
N ASP A 289 17.52 2.20 3.36
CA ASP A 289 18.95 2.35 3.63
C ASP A 289 19.32 1.55 4.89
N PRO A 290 20.18 0.51 4.78
CA PRO A 290 20.57 -0.31 5.93
C PRO A 290 21.19 0.49 7.09
N GLN A 291 21.82 1.63 6.78
CA GLN A 291 22.42 2.50 7.79
C GLN A 291 21.39 3.36 8.54
N LYS A 292 20.17 3.45 8.01
CA LYS A 292 19.06 4.26 8.58
C LYS A 292 18.06 3.43 9.37
N VAL A 293 18.24 2.13 9.45
CA VAL A 293 17.40 1.21 10.25
C VAL A 293 15.90 1.52 10.08
N PRO A 294 15.30 1.24 8.93
CA PRO A 294 13.90 1.59 8.64
C PRO A 294 12.93 0.80 9.53
N TYR A 295 11.91 1.50 10.01
CA TYR A 295 10.76 0.96 10.74
C TYR A 295 9.46 1.24 10.01
N MET A 296 8.47 0.39 10.23
CA MET A 296 7.07 0.63 9.86
C MET A 296 6.24 0.79 11.13
N LEU A 297 5.56 1.92 11.25
CA LEU A 297 4.64 2.22 12.32
C LEU A 297 3.21 2.17 11.77
N ILE A 298 2.40 1.30 12.35
CA ILE A 298 1.02 1.05 11.92
C ILE A 298 0.10 1.41 13.08
N VAL A 299 -0.85 2.31 12.85
CA VAL A 299 -1.73 2.81 13.91
C VAL A 299 -3.07 3.30 13.36
N THR A 300 -4.11 3.34 14.18
CA THR A 300 -5.32 4.11 13.88
C THR A 300 -5.27 5.46 14.62
N LYS A 301 -5.85 6.52 14.04
CA LYS A 301 -5.94 7.82 14.73
C LYS A 301 -6.59 7.72 16.12
N PRO A 302 -7.70 6.98 16.33
CA PRO A 302 -8.23 6.78 17.65
C PRO A 302 -7.26 6.16 18.64
N GLN A 303 -6.46 5.16 18.23
CA GLN A 303 -5.45 4.55 19.10
C GLN A 303 -4.33 5.53 19.47
N ALA A 304 -3.89 6.33 18.50
CA ALA A 304 -2.87 7.35 18.72
C ALA A 304 -3.34 8.45 19.68
N LEU A 305 -4.61 8.86 19.61
CA LEU A 305 -5.16 9.89 20.47
C LEU A 305 -5.46 9.39 21.89
N GLN A 306 -5.73 8.09 22.09
CA GLN A 306 -6.07 7.52 23.40
C GLN A 306 -4.87 7.30 24.31
N ASN A 307 -3.63 7.37 23.82
CA ASN A 307 -2.42 7.14 24.58
C ASN A 307 -1.42 8.30 24.51
N PRO A 308 -1.80 9.55 24.85
CA PRO A 308 -0.80 10.62 24.96
C PRO A 308 0.09 10.35 26.17
N GLY A 309 1.29 9.86 25.93
CA GLY A 309 2.37 9.81 26.93
C GLY A 309 2.49 8.56 27.82
N SER A 310 1.75 7.47 27.60
CA SER A 310 1.78 6.37 28.56
C SER A 310 2.10 4.97 28.03
N ARG A 311 2.56 4.81 26.80
CA ARG A 311 3.26 3.56 26.43
C ARG A 311 4.26 3.87 25.31
N SER A 312 5.55 3.73 25.64
CA SER A 312 6.46 3.18 24.66
C SER A 312 5.69 2.08 23.92
N PHE A 313 5.52 2.17 22.59
CA PHE A 313 5.26 0.97 21.83
C PHE A 313 6.48 0.10 22.10
N ASP A 314 6.36 -0.83 23.07
CA ASP A 314 7.48 -1.64 23.52
C ASP A 314 7.93 -2.46 22.34
N TYR A 315 9.20 -2.27 22.00
CA TYR A 315 9.89 -3.01 20.94
C TYR A 315 10.18 -4.40 21.49
N HIS A 316 9.48 -5.38 20.99
CA HIS A 316 9.81 -6.77 21.22
C HIS A 316 10.37 -7.40 19.96
#